data_af62e62c217137bf3ca8e2e776b23c27
#
_entry.id   af62e62c217137bf3ca8e2e776b23c27
#
_cell.length_a   1.000
_cell.length_b   1.000
_cell.length_c   1.000
_cell.angle_alpha   90.00
_cell.angle_beta   90.00
_cell.angle_gamma   90.00
#
_symmetry.space_group_name_H-M   'P 1'
#
loop_
_entity.id
_entity.type
_entity.pdbx_description
1 polymer ?
#
loop_
_entity_poly.entity_id
_entity_poly.type
_entity_poly.pdbx_seq_one_letter_code
_entity_poly.pdbx_strand_id
1 'polypeptide(L)'
;ALSGFYEEKISLPPTEKQVTFIWSSYKKTSQICYSLCREILGSISRHEYPAGSYLPSLEKLAKEKQVSVSTIRRTLLVLNQIGAVKSLNGVGTKILPLGDNTENCDFTQPVIRKRLLDYVQCLQFFALSCRMTAESTLASLDSEAFAECKNRLLKIKQTGQPELVVYVSLEFIACSTPLRTIRTVYTELLHLLFWGNPLRSIRKNQEGFSGFFLPYIEYFIACLDRPAPVAFAATLEELVTCLLNLSVELMAELGFSEVESLLIPSNSKA
;
A
#
# COMPACT_ATOMS: atom_id res chain seq x y z
N ALA A 1 -14.98 44.37 14.60
CA ALA A 1 -14.19 44.69 13.40
C ALA A 1 -13.74 43.43 12.66
N LEU A 2 -14.68 42.49 12.33
CA LEU A 2 -14.43 41.27 11.56
C LEU A 2 -15.49 41.04 10.46
N SER A 3 -16.28 42.08 10.11
CA SER A 3 -17.36 41.97 9.11
C SER A 3 -17.00 42.47 7.72
N GLY A 4 -15.73 42.79 7.45
CA GLY A 4 -15.31 43.39 6.17
C GLY A 4 -14.60 42.47 5.17
N PHE A 5 -14.47 41.16 5.45
CA PHE A 5 -13.65 40.27 4.62
C PHE A 5 -14.40 39.32 3.69
N TYR A 6 -15.73 39.45 3.56
CA TYR A 6 -16.54 38.47 2.82
C TYR A 6 -17.32 39.05 1.62
N GLU A 7 -16.96 40.21 1.07
CA GLU A 7 -17.66 40.79 -0.10
C GLU A 7 -16.83 40.91 -1.38
N GLU A 8 -15.72 40.20 -1.53
CA GLU A 8 -15.22 39.97 -2.90
C GLU A 8 -15.90 38.71 -3.46
N LYS A 9 -16.99 38.94 -4.20
CA LYS A 9 -17.55 37.95 -5.10
C LYS A 9 -16.48 37.54 -6.11
N ILE A 10 -15.74 36.45 -5.85
CA ILE A 10 -14.99 35.77 -6.90
C ILE A 10 -16.01 35.23 -7.89
N SER A 11 -16.24 35.94 -8.96
CA SER A 11 -17.00 35.43 -10.10
C SER A 11 -16.15 34.37 -10.78
N LEU A 12 -16.36 33.11 -10.41
CA LEU A 12 -15.82 31.98 -11.15
C LEU A 12 -16.38 32.02 -12.57
N PRO A 13 -15.54 31.80 -13.60
CA PRO A 13 -16.06 31.72 -14.97
C PRO A 13 -17.10 30.58 -15.04
N PRO A 14 -18.14 30.71 -15.89
CA PRO A 14 -19.16 29.69 -16.03
C PRO A 14 -18.51 28.39 -16.48
N THR A 15 -18.43 27.43 -15.57
CA THR A 15 -17.92 26.09 -15.88
C THR A 15 -19.05 25.33 -16.58
N GLU A 16 -18.99 25.22 -17.88
CA GLU A 16 -19.93 24.46 -18.71
C GLU A 16 -19.87 22.93 -18.52
N LYS A 17 -19.08 22.44 -17.62
CA LYS A 17 -19.07 21.02 -17.22
C LYS A 17 -19.05 20.91 -15.71
N GLN A 18 -20.22 20.70 -15.12
CA GLN A 18 -20.30 20.10 -13.79
C GLN A 18 -19.62 18.75 -13.84
N VAL A 19 -18.36 18.67 -13.40
CA VAL A 19 -17.72 17.40 -13.12
C VAL A 19 -18.33 16.89 -11.83
N THR A 20 -19.39 16.13 -11.97
CA THR A 20 -19.96 15.38 -10.86
C THR A 20 -18.96 14.32 -10.49
N PHE A 21 -18.25 14.50 -9.38
CA PHE A 21 -17.34 13.50 -8.81
C PHE A 21 -18.22 12.38 -8.25
N ILE A 22 -18.62 11.44 -9.10
CA ILE A 22 -19.34 10.26 -8.70
C ILE A 22 -18.29 9.24 -8.25
N TRP A 23 -18.14 9.02 -6.95
CA TRP A 23 -17.61 7.78 -6.42
C TRP A 23 -18.56 6.66 -6.81
N SER A 24 -18.58 6.32 -8.07
CA SER A 24 -19.37 5.19 -8.51
C SER A 24 -18.65 3.92 -8.09
N SER A 25 -19.17 3.28 -7.07
CA SER A 25 -18.88 1.87 -6.77
C SER A 25 -19.49 0.96 -7.84
N TYR A 26 -19.33 1.31 -9.13
CA TYR A 26 -19.62 0.37 -10.20
C TYR A 26 -18.59 -0.74 -10.15
N LYS A 27 -18.96 -1.83 -9.50
CA LYS A 27 -18.19 -3.08 -9.46
C LYS A 27 -18.20 -3.70 -10.85
N LYS A 28 -17.41 -3.15 -11.78
CA LYS A 28 -17.03 -3.90 -12.98
C LYS A 28 -16.30 -5.16 -12.53
N THR A 29 -16.41 -6.26 -13.30
CA THR A 29 -15.77 -7.56 -12.96
C THR A 29 -14.28 -7.43 -12.64
N SER A 30 -13.59 -6.45 -13.24
CA SER A 30 -12.21 -6.09 -12.91
C SER A 30 -12.05 -5.56 -11.47
N GLN A 31 -12.99 -4.78 -10.96
CA GLN A 31 -12.94 -4.25 -9.59
C GLN A 31 -13.14 -5.35 -8.55
N ILE A 32 -13.98 -6.36 -8.82
CA ILE A 32 -14.15 -7.52 -7.94
C ILE A 32 -12.83 -8.30 -7.82
N CYS A 33 -12.14 -8.55 -8.94
CA CYS A 33 -10.82 -9.21 -8.91
C CYS A 33 -9.82 -8.45 -8.03
N TYR A 34 -9.73 -7.13 -8.17
CA TYR A 34 -8.80 -6.31 -7.38
C TYR A 34 -9.20 -6.23 -5.90
N SER A 35 -10.50 -6.19 -5.59
CA SER A 35 -10.99 -6.25 -4.21
C SER A 35 -10.61 -7.58 -3.55
N LEU A 36 -10.74 -8.68 -4.27
CA LEU A 36 -10.31 -10.01 -3.80
C LEU A 36 -8.79 -10.12 -3.68
N CYS A 37 -8.03 -9.54 -4.61
CA CYS A 37 -6.57 -9.46 -4.47
C CYS A 37 -6.19 -8.75 -3.17
N ARG A 38 -6.79 -7.59 -2.88
CA ARG A 38 -6.58 -6.85 -1.64
C ARG A 38 -6.87 -7.70 -0.41
N GLU A 39 -8.01 -8.37 -0.40
CA GLU A 39 -8.44 -9.21 0.72
C GLU A 39 -7.45 -10.36 0.96
N ILE A 40 -7.06 -11.09 -0.09
CA ILE A 40 -6.11 -12.19 0.01
C ILE A 40 -4.72 -11.69 0.43
N LEU A 41 -4.25 -10.58 -0.13
CA LEU A 41 -2.97 -9.96 0.26
C LEU A 41 -2.98 -9.49 1.72
N GLY A 42 -4.10 -8.91 2.17
CA GLY A 42 -4.30 -8.57 3.57
C GLY A 42 -4.23 -9.81 4.48
N SER A 43 -4.85 -10.92 4.09
CA SER A 43 -4.76 -12.18 4.83
C SER A 43 -3.34 -12.76 4.84
N ILE A 44 -2.59 -12.64 3.74
CA ILE A 44 -1.17 -13.04 3.68
C ILE A 44 -0.33 -12.16 4.62
N SER A 45 -0.53 -10.83 4.61
CA SER A 45 0.22 -9.90 5.48
C SER A 45 -0.07 -10.10 6.97
N ARG A 46 -1.30 -10.52 7.30
CA ARG A 46 -1.67 -10.90 8.67
C ARG A 46 -1.26 -12.31 9.06
N HIS A 47 -0.59 -13.04 8.15
CA HIS A 47 -0.18 -14.45 8.30
C HIS A 47 -1.35 -15.43 8.52
N GLU A 48 -2.56 -15.08 8.08
CA GLU A 48 -3.69 -16.02 8.01
C GLU A 48 -3.40 -17.11 6.97
N TYR A 49 -2.66 -16.76 5.94
CA TYR A 49 -2.07 -17.65 4.95
C TYR A 49 -0.54 -17.56 5.02
N PRO A 50 0.14 -18.47 5.73
CA PRO A 50 1.60 -18.44 5.86
C PRO A 50 2.31 -18.64 4.52
N ALA A 51 3.47 -17.99 4.34
CA ALA A 51 4.34 -18.24 3.20
C ALA A 51 4.73 -19.73 3.13
N GLY A 52 4.73 -20.30 1.92
CA GLY A 52 4.98 -21.71 1.68
C GLY A 52 3.75 -22.61 1.77
N SER A 53 2.65 -22.16 2.40
CA SER A 53 1.37 -22.88 2.41
C SER A 53 0.61 -22.73 1.08
N TYR A 54 -0.55 -23.39 0.97
CA TYR A 54 -1.40 -23.35 -0.21
C TYR A 54 -2.71 -22.62 0.10
N LEU A 55 -3.17 -21.82 -0.86
CA LEU A 55 -4.52 -21.29 -0.84
C LEU A 55 -5.55 -22.41 -0.99
N PRO A 56 -6.77 -22.25 -0.46
CA PRO A 56 -7.87 -23.17 -0.74
C PRO A 56 -8.10 -23.38 -2.26
N SER A 57 -8.74 -24.49 -2.63
CA SER A 57 -9.06 -24.75 -4.05
C SER A 57 -9.89 -23.62 -4.66
N LEU A 58 -9.85 -23.53 -6.00
CA LEU A 58 -10.62 -22.50 -6.75
C LEU A 58 -12.10 -22.52 -6.38
N GLU A 59 -12.68 -23.73 -6.28
CA GLU A 59 -14.09 -23.93 -5.96
C GLU A 59 -14.40 -23.52 -4.52
N LYS A 60 -13.49 -23.85 -3.59
CA LYS A 60 -13.63 -23.48 -2.18
C LYS A 60 -13.53 -21.97 -2.00
N LEU A 61 -12.52 -21.33 -2.61
CA LEU A 61 -12.38 -19.87 -2.59
C LEU A 61 -13.60 -19.18 -3.24
N ALA A 62 -14.08 -19.69 -4.37
CA ALA A 62 -15.26 -19.14 -5.05
C ALA A 62 -16.50 -19.18 -4.16
N LYS A 63 -16.70 -20.29 -3.45
CA LYS A 63 -17.81 -20.46 -2.51
C LYS A 63 -17.65 -19.54 -1.28
N GLU A 64 -16.47 -19.49 -0.68
CA GLU A 64 -16.18 -18.64 0.51
C GLU A 64 -16.34 -17.16 0.19
N LYS A 65 -15.88 -16.72 -0.99
CA LYS A 65 -15.95 -15.32 -1.43
C LYS A 65 -17.21 -14.95 -2.19
N GLN A 66 -18.14 -15.91 -2.38
CA GLN A 66 -19.40 -15.72 -3.09
C GLN A 66 -19.23 -15.12 -4.51
N VAL A 67 -18.24 -15.61 -5.24
CA VAL A 67 -17.92 -15.19 -6.61
C VAL A 67 -17.77 -16.39 -7.54
N SER A 68 -17.71 -16.14 -8.85
CA SER A 68 -17.49 -17.22 -9.82
C SER A 68 -16.05 -17.76 -9.77
N VAL A 69 -15.86 -19.03 -10.13
CA VAL A 69 -14.51 -19.64 -10.27
C VAL A 69 -13.66 -18.85 -11.28
N SER A 70 -14.27 -18.31 -12.35
CA SER A 70 -13.56 -17.47 -13.32
C SER A 70 -13.03 -16.16 -12.70
N THR A 71 -13.77 -15.59 -11.75
CA THR A 71 -13.32 -14.41 -10.98
C THR A 71 -12.11 -14.76 -10.11
N ILE A 72 -12.15 -15.90 -9.41
CA ILE A 72 -11.00 -16.39 -8.63
C ILE A 72 -9.78 -16.64 -9.51
N ARG A 73 -9.94 -17.30 -10.68
CA ARG A 73 -8.82 -17.51 -11.62
C ARG A 73 -8.15 -16.19 -12.03
N ARG A 74 -8.95 -15.15 -12.35
CA ARG A 74 -8.42 -13.82 -12.67
C ARG A 74 -7.72 -13.19 -11.48
N THR A 75 -8.26 -13.33 -10.27
CA THR A 75 -7.64 -12.84 -9.03
C THR A 75 -6.29 -13.52 -8.81
N LEU A 76 -6.22 -14.86 -8.94
CA LEU A 76 -4.96 -15.59 -8.79
C LEU A 76 -3.94 -15.25 -9.87
N LEU A 77 -4.38 -14.94 -11.09
CA LEU A 77 -3.49 -14.46 -12.15
C LEU A 77 -2.81 -13.14 -11.74
N VAL A 78 -3.58 -12.18 -11.21
CA VAL A 78 -3.05 -10.91 -10.71
C VAL A 78 -2.10 -11.14 -9.54
N LEU A 79 -2.47 -11.99 -8.57
CA LEU A 79 -1.62 -12.32 -7.43
C LEU A 79 -0.30 -13.00 -7.85
N ASN A 80 -0.34 -13.82 -8.91
CA ASN A 80 0.85 -14.44 -9.49
C ASN A 80 1.75 -13.40 -10.19
N GLN A 81 1.15 -12.42 -10.89
CA GLN A 81 1.89 -11.34 -11.56
C GLN A 81 2.64 -10.44 -10.55
N ILE A 82 2.07 -10.21 -9.37
CA ILE A 82 2.74 -9.43 -8.31
C ILE A 82 3.64 -10.29 -7.39
N GLY A 83 3.83 -11.56 -7.73
CA GLY A 83 4.70 -12.46 -6.99
C GLY A 83 4.22 -12.84 -5.58
N ALA A 84 2.92 -12.70 -5.30
CA ALA A 84 2.35 -13.09 -4.01
C ALA A 84 2.02 -14.59 -3.94
N VAL A 85 1.75 -15.21 -5.09
CA VAL A 85 1.44 -16.64 -5.19
C VAL A 85 2.07 -17.25 -6.44
N LYS A 86 2.19 -18.59 -6.47
CA LYS A 86 2.59 -19.36 -7.64
C LYS A 86 1.60 -20.51 -7.84
N SER A 87 0.92 -20.51 -8.97
CA SER A 87 0.04 -21.62 -9.35
C SER A 87 0.86 -22.79 -9.90
N LEU A 88 0.68 -23.97 -9.32
CA LEU A 88 1.35 -25.21 -9.68
C LEU A 88 0.29 -26.17 -10.25
N ASN A 89 0.46 -26.57 -11.52
CA ASN A 89 -0.49 -27.46 -12.18
C ASN A 89 -0.67 -28.77 -11.41
N GLY A 90 -1.91 -29.14 -11.15
CA GLY A 90 -2.25 -30.38 -10.42
C GLY A 90 -2.00 -30.36 -8.92
N VAL A 91 -1.36 -29.32 -8.38
CA VAL A 91 -0.99 -29.22 -6.94
C VAL A 91 -1.81 -28.16 -6.23
N GLY A 92 -1.94 -26.97 -6.83
CA GLY A 92 -2.66 -25.85 -6.22
C GLY A 92 -1.91 -24.52 -6.34
N THR A 93 -2.36 -23.52 -5.60
CA THR A 93 -1.74 -22.20 -5.60
C THR A 93 -0.96 -22.00 -4.30
N LYS A 94 0.38 -22.03 -4.40
CA LYS A 94 1.31 -21.83 -3.27
C LYS A 94 1.48 -20.35 -2.99
N ILE A 95 1.50 -20.00 -1.71
CA ILE A 95 1.79 -18.65 -1.22
C ILE A 95 3.29 -18.45 -1.18
N LEU A 96 3.76 -17.35 -1.77
CA LEU A 96 5.17 -16.99 -1.80
C LEU A 96 5.47 -15.98 -0.69
N PRO A 97 6.71 -15.96 -0.17
CA PRO A 97 7.17 -14.81 0.58
C PRO A 97 7.03 -13.54 -0.29
N LEU A 98 6.43 -12.50 0.27
CA LEU A 98 6.26 -11.25 -0.47
C LEU A 98 7.65 -10.69 -0.86
N GLY A 99 7.87 -10.50 -2.15
CA GLY A 99 9.14 -10.03 -2.70
C GLY A 99 10.11 -11.11 -3.20
N ASP A 100 9.81 -12.41 -3.08
CA ASP A 100 10.76 -13.48 -3.47
C ASP A 100 10.69 -13.92 -4.94
N ASN A 101 9.66 -13.56 -5.70
CA ASN A 101 9.52 -14.08 -7.06
C ASN A 101 8.76 -13.12 -7.97
N THR A 102 9.51 -12.44 -8.84
CA THR A 102 8.94 -11.69 -9.97
C THR A 102 9.54 -12.12 -11.31
N GLU A 103 10.11 -13.31 -11.39
CA GLU A 103 10.63 -13.87 -12.66
C GLU A 103 9.60 -13.83 -13.80
N ASN A 104 8.31 -13.68 -13.46
CA ASN A 104 7.19 -13.65 -14.41
C ASN A 104 6.52 -12.28 -14.55
N CYS A 105 7.06 -11.19 -13.96
CA CYS A 105 6.47 -9.87 -14.11
C CYS A 105 6.97 -9.22 -15.40
N ASP A 106 6.11 -9.18 -16.39
CA ASP A 106 6.38 -8.50 -17.66
C ASP A 106 6.04 -7.01 -17.56
N PHE A 107 7.05 -6.19 -17.29
CA PHE A 107 6.92 -4.74 -17.15
C PHE A 107 6.54 -4.01 -18.45
N THR A 108 6.55 -4.69 -19.59
CA THR A 108 6.11 -4.12 -20.88
C THR A 108 4.58 -4.13 -21.03
N GLN A 109 3.88 -4.96 -20.27
CA GLN A 109 2.42 -5.05 -20.34
C GLN A 109 1.74 -3.76 -19.85
N PRO A 110 0.83 -3.17 -20.64
CA PRO A 110 0.17 -1.91 -20.29
C PRO A 110 -0.57 -1.96 -18.95
N VAL A 111 -1.13 -3.12 -18.60
CA VAL A 111 -1.84 -3.31 -17.30
C VAL A 111 -0.86 -3.21 -16.13
N ILE A 112 0.31 -3.85 -16.23
CA ILE A 112 1.36 -3.81 -15.20
C ILE A 112 1.90 -2.38 -15.09
N ARG A 113 2.24 -1.74 -16.23
CA ARG A 113 2.69 -0.35 -16.26
C ARG A 113 1.73 0.58 -15.54
N LYS A 114 0.45 0.52 -15.87
CA LYS A 114 -0.58 1.33 -15.21
C LYS A 114 -0.61 1.12 -13.69
N ARG A 115 -0.51 -0.12 -13.23
CA ARG A 115 -0.56 -0.43 -11.80
C ARG A 115 0.68 0.05 -11.04
N LEU A 116 1.83 0.00 -11.66
CA LEU A 116 3.05 0.57 -11.08
C LEU A 116 2.97 2.10 -10.99
N LEU A 117 2.38 2.76 -11.98
CA LEU A 117 2.10 4.20 -11.90
C LEU A 117 1.09 4.52 -10.80
N ASP A 118 0.00 3.75 -10.68
CA ASP A 118 -0.97 3.88 -9.58
C ASP A 118 -0.27 3.69 -8.20
N TYR A 119 0.70 2.76 -8.10
CA TYR A 119 1.50 2.54 -6.89
C TYR A 119 2.37 3.74 -6.53
N VAL A 120 3.09 4.34 -7.49
CA VAL A 120 3.91 5.53 -7.24
C VAL A 120 3.06 6.72 -6.81
N GLN A 121 1.91 6.94 -7.46
CA GLN A 121 0.96 7.98 -7.04
C GLN A 121 0.40 7.73 -5.64
N CYS A 122 0.17 6.47 -5.28
CA CYS A 122 -0.24 6.07 -3.94
C CYS A 122 0.85 6.40 -2.90
N LEU A 123 2.11 6.07 -3.18
CA LEU A 123 3.23 6.44 -2.31
C LEU A 123 3.34 7.95 -2.13
N GLN A 124 3.17 8.72 -3.21
CA GLN A 124 3.19 10.18 -3.16
C GLN A 124 2.06 10.72 -2.28
N PHE A 125 0.84 10.19 -2.43
CA PHE A 125 -0.27 10.55 -1.56
C PHE A 125 0.06 10.29 -0.08
N PHE A 126 0.61 9.13 0.24
CA PHE A 126 1.01 8.82 1.61
C PHE A 126 2.15 9.71 2.09
N ALA A 127 3.17 9.98 1.28
CA ALA A 127 4.27 10.89 1.63
C ALA A 127 3.75 12.29 2.01
N LEU A 128 2.72 12.80 1.32
CA LEU A 128 2.12 14.10 1.60
C LEU A 128 1.19 14.14 2.80
N SER A 129 0.62 13.00 3.21
CA SER A 129 -0.49 12.97 4.19
C SER A 129 -0.20 12.17 5.45
N CYS A 130 0.75 11.21 5.42
CA CYS A 130 0.90 10.24 6.50
C CYS A 130 1.39 10.87 7.81
N ARG A 131 2.24 11.89 7.77
CA ARG A 131 2.77 12.54 8.97
C ARG A 131 1.66 13.11 9.85
N MET A 132 0.85 14.03 9.32
CA MET A 132 -0.23 14.66 10.09
C MET A 132 -1.28 13.63 10.53
N THR A 133 -1.59 12.68 9.65
CA THR A 133 -2.56 11.62 9.96
C THR A 133 -2.05 10.70 11.07
N ALA A 134 -0.79 10.27 11.01
CA ALA A 134 -0.18 9.41 12.01
C ALA A 134 -0.05 10.14 13.36
N GLU A 135 0.46 11.36 13.37
CA GLU A 135 0.61 12.18 14.57
C GLU A 135 -0.73 12.35 15.29
N SER A 136 -1.76 12.81 14.58
CA SER A 136 -3.10 13.00 15.13
C SER A 136 -3.72 11.67 15.62
N THR A 137 -3.55 10.59 14.87
CA THR A 137 -4.09 9.28 15.24
C THR A 137 -3.40 8.76 16.50
N LEU A 138 -2.07 8.69 16.51
CA LEU A 138 -1.30 8.16 17.63
C LEU A 138 -1.50 8.95 18.92
N ALA A 139 -1.68 10.29 18.82
CA ALA A 139 -1.96 11.13 19.98
C ALA A 139 -3.30 10.79 20.67
N SER A 140 -4.20 10.10 19.99
CA SER A 140 -5.53 9.71 20.50
C SER A 140 -5.61 8.26 21.00
N LEU A 141 -4.52 7.48 20.88
CA LEU A 141 -4.52 6.05 21.21
C LEU A 141 -4.16 5.79 22.67
N ASP A 142 -4.66 4.67 23.17
CA ASP A 142 -4.32 4.12 24.47
C ASP A 142 -3.13 3.16 24.42
N SER A 143 -2.73 2.66 25.57
CA SER A 143 -1.60 1.72 25.71
C SER A 143 -1.84 0.36 25.04
N GLU A 144 -3.08 -0.08 24.96
CA GLU A 144 -3.44 -1.35 24.32
C GLU A 144 -3.23 -1.29 22.81
N ALA A 145 -3.66 -0.19 22.18
CA ALA A 145 -3.44 0.06 20.77
C ALA A 145 -1.94 0.18 20.42
N PHE A 146 -1.14 0.83 21.27
CA PHE A 146 0.32 0.87 21.09
C PHE A 146 0.93 -0.54 21.16
N ALA A 147 0.49 -1.37 22.12
CA ALA A 147 0.95 -2.74 22.24
C ALA A 147 0.58 -3.60 21.02
N GLU A 148 -0.62 -3.41 20.46
CA GLU A 148 -1.04 -4.08 19.22
C GLU A 148 -0.12 -3.72 18.05
N CYS A 149 0.12 -2.41 17.82
CA CYS A 149 1.02 -1.95 16.77
C CYS A 149 2.43 -2.54 16.91
N LYS A 150 2.99 -2.49 18.12
CA LYS A 150 4.29 -3.07 18.43
C LYS A 150 4.35 -4.57 18.13
N ASN A 151 3.32 -5.34 18.51
CA ASN A 151 3.26 -6.76 18.24
C ASN A 151 3.25 -7.06 16.73
N ARG A 152 2.56 -6.26 15.94
CA ARG A 152 2.54 -6.38 14.47
C ARG A 152 3.92 -6.10 13.86
N LEU A 153 4.65 -5.09 14.34
CA LEU A 153 6.01 -4.77 13.91
C LEU A 153 7.01 -5.86 14.30
N LEU A 154 6.91 -6.40 15.53
CA LEU A 154 7.74 -7.53 15.98
C LEU A 154 7.51 -8.75 15.10
N LYS A 155 6.26 -9.03 14.73
CA LYS A 155 5.90 -10.17 13.88
C LYS A 155 6.56 -10.12 12.51
N ILE A 156 6.55 -8.96 11.81
CA ILE A 156 7.21 -8.83 10.51
C ILE A 156 8.74 -8.97 10.61
N LYS A 157 9.35 -8.51 11.71
CA LYS A 157 10.77 -8.71 12.00
C LYS A 157 11.09 -10.20 12.17
N GLN A 158 10.30 -10.93 12.98
CA GLN A 158 10.47 -12.35 13.26
C GLN A 158 10.25 -13.23 12.03
N THR A 159 9.32 -12.87 11.18
CA THR A 159 9.00 -13.62 9.95
C THR A 159 9.91 -13.28 8.76
N GLY A 160 10.91 -12.42 8.96
CA GLY A 160 11.88 -12.05 7.92
C GLY A 160 11.27 -11.26 6.77
N GLN A 161 10.23 -10.45 7.04
CA GLN A 161 9.53 -9.62 6.06
C GLN A 161 9.57 -8.12 6.44
N PRO A 162 10.76 -7.55 6.72
CA PRO A 162 10.86 -6.16 7.21
C PRO A 162 10.34 -5.13 6.20
N GLU A 163 10.30 -5.45 4.93
CA GLU A 163 9.74 -4.62 3.86
C GLU A 163 8.24 -4.33 4.01
N LEU A 164 7.52 -5.10 4.84
CA LEU A 164 6.11 -4.84 5.16
C LEU A 164 5.92 -3.70 6.16
N VAL A 165 6.97 -3.12 6.71
CA VAL A 165 6.88 -2.07 7.73
C VAL A 165 6.02 -0.88 7.30
N VAL A 166 6.15 -0.43 6.05
CA VAL A 166 5.33 0.67 5.50
C VAL A 166 3.85 0.29 5.48
N TYR A 167 3.55 -0.91 4.95
CA TYR A 167 2.18 -1.40 4.89
C TYR A 167 1.56 -1.54 6.29
N VAL A 168 2.26 -2.21 7.21
CA VAL A 168 1.78 -2.46 8.59
C VAL A 168 1.56 -1.16 9.34
N SER A 169 2.46 -0.19 9.23
CA SER A 169 2.33 1.11 9.89
C SER A 169 1.16 1.92 9.33
N LEU A 170 1.03 2.02 8.01
CA LEU A 170 -0.07 2.74 7.37
C LEU A 170 -1.43 2.05 7.59
N GLU A 171 -1.48 0.71 7.57
CA GLU A 171 -2.70 -0.06 7.88
C GLU A 171 -3.12 0.16 9.33
N PHE A 172 -2.18 0.14 10.27
CA PHE A 172 -2.47 0.44 11.66
C PHE A 172 -3.06 1.84 11.83
N ILE A 173 -2.44 2.87 11.23
CA ILE A 173 -2.97 4.24 11.25
C ILE A 173 -4.36 4.30 10.60
N ALA A 174 -4.57 3.64 9.47
CA ALA A 174 -5.87 3.62 8.79
C ALA A 174 -6.96 2.99 9.66
N CYS A 175 -6.66 1.90 10.35
CA CYS A 175 -7.63 1.22 11.22
C CYS A 175 -7.93 2.00 12.51
N SER A 176 -6.93 2.70 13.04
CA SER A 176 -7.00 3.37 14.34
C SER A 176 -7.49 4.81 14.25
N THR A 177 -7.41 5.47 13.08
CA THR A 177 -7.85 6.87 12.96
C THR A 177 -9.35 7.03 13.27
N PRO A 178 -9.74 8.02 14.09
CA PRO A 178 -11.15 8.33 14.34
C PRO A 178 -11.85 8.95 13.12
N LEU A 179 -11.08 9.47 12.15
CA LEU A 179 -11.59 10.19 10.99
C LEU A 179 -12.03 9.22 9.89
N ARG A 180 -13.34 9.00 9.78
CA ARG A 180 -13.95 8.05 8.83
C ARG A 180 -13.49 8.23 7.38
N THR A 181 -13.39 9.46 6.91
CA THR A 181 -12.98 9.76 5.52
C THR A 181 -11.53 9.33 5.29
N ILE A 182 -10.62 9.65 6.22
CA ILE A 182 -9.21 9.25 6.12
C ILE A 182 -9.11 7.72 6.15
N ARG A 183 -9.81 7.07 7.08
CA ARG A 183 -9.88 5.60 7.15
C ARG A 183 -10.27 5.00 5.81
N THR A 184 -11.34 5.50 5.19
CA THR A 184 -11.81 5.01 3.89
C THR A 184 -10.75 5.18 2.80
N VAL A 185 -10.18 6.38 2.67
CA VAL A 185 -9.19 6.68 1.63
C VAL A 185 -7.93 5.82 1.83
N TYR A 186 -7.40 5.75 3.04
CA TYR A 186 -6.20 4.95 3.33
C TYR A 186 -6.44 3.47 3.07
N THR A 187 -7.56 2.92 3.54
CA THR A 187 -7.91 1.51 3.32
C THR A 187 -8.02 1.18 1.82
N GLU A 188 -8.59 2.07 1.02
CA GLU A 188 -8.69 1.88 -0.43
C GLU A 188 -7.33 1.97 -1.15
N LEU A 189 -6.40 2.80 -0.65
CA LEU A 189 -5.09 2.98 -1.26
C LEU A 189 -4.07 1.91 -0.82
N LEU A 190 -4.18 1.37 0.39
CA LEU A 190 -3.21 0.42 0.95
C LEU A 190 -2.95 -0.79 0.04
N HIS A 191 -3.96 -1.28 -0.68
CA HIS A 191 -3.79 -2.40 -1.59
C HIS A 191 -2.85 -2.10 -2.78
N LEU A 192 -2.69 -0.81 -3.14
CA LEU A 192 -1.79 -0.41 -4.21
C LEU A 192 -0.31 -0.61 -3.81
N LEU A 193 0.01 -0.60 -2.50
CA LEU A 193 1.37 -0.81 -2.02
C LEU A 193 1.94 -2.19 -2.41
N PHE A 194 1.08 -3.19 -2.59
CA PHE A 194 1.51 -4.53 -3.01
C PHE A 194 2.01 -4.56 -4.46
N TRP A 195 1.62 -3.59 -5.29
CA TRP A 195 2.15 -3.45 -6.65
C TRP A 195 3.63 -3.04 -6.68
N GLY A 196 4.18 -2.59 -5.55
CA GLY A 196 5.61 -2.41 -5.39
C GLY A 196 6.41 -3.71 -5.25
N ASN A 197 5.77 -4.88 -5.02
CA ASN A 197 6.47 -6.16 -4.86
C ASN A 197 7.37 -6.51 -6.07
N PRO A 198 6.90 -6.37 -7.34
CA PRO A 198 7.75 -6.61 -8.50
C PRO A 198 9.01 -5.73 -8.52
N LEU A 199 8.91 -4.47 -8.14
CA LEU A 199 10.06 -3.56 -8.07
C LEU A 199 11.01 -3.96 -6.93
N ARG A 200 10.47 -4.32 -5.78
CA ARG A 200 11.26 -4.77 -4.62
C ARG A 200 12.06 -6.02 -4.91
N SER A 201 11.51 -6.97 -5.65
CA SER A 201 12.21 -8.21 -5.96
C SER A 201 13.41 -8.01 -6.90
N ILE A 202 13.36 -7.01 -7.78
CA ILE A 202 14.52 -6.63 -8.60
C ILE A 202 15.67 -6.20 -7.69
N ARG A 203 15.37 -5.41 -6.64
CA ARG A 203 16.38 -4.94 -5.68
C ARG A 203 16.75 -5.96 -4.60
N LYS A 204 15.89 -6.93 -4.30
CA LYS A 204 16.17 -7.96 -3.27
C LYS A 204 17.43 -8.78 -3.58
N ASN A 205 17.78 -8.92 -4.86
CA ASN A 205 19.02 -9.54 -5.30
C ASN A 205 20.26 -8.67 -5.03
N GLN A 206 20.09 -7.42 -4.57
CA GLN A 206 21.18 -6.56 -4.12
C GLN A 206 21.33 -6.75 -2.60
N GLU A 207 22.56 -7.06 -2.16
CA GLU A 207 22.91 -7.21 -0.76
C GLU A 207 22.46 -5.97 0.04
N GLY A 208 21.72 -6.17 1.13
CA GLY A 208 21.34 -5.11 2.06
C GLY A 208 19.92 -4.53 1.94
N PHE A 209 19.12 -4.89 0.94
CA PHE A 209 17.79 -4.31 0.77
C PHE A 209 16.85 -4.59 1.97
N SER A 210 16.83 -5.83 2.49
CA SER A 210 16.05 -6.15 3.70
C SER A 210 16.62 -5.44 4.94
N GLY A 211 17.93 -5.21 5.00
CA GLY A 211 18.61 -4.46 6.06
C GLY A 211 18.21 -2.99 6.11
N PHE A 212 17.78 -2.41 4.99
CA PHE A 212 17.32 -1.02 4.93
C PHE A 212 16.11 -0.75 5.84
N PHE A 213 15.18 -1.71 5.98
CA PHE A 213 13.95 -1.53 6.75
C PHE A 213 14.09 -1.81 8.25
N LEU A 214 15.10 -2.59 8.67
CA LEU A 214 15.24 -3.00 10.07
C LEU A 214 15.42 -1.83 11.04
N PRO A 215 16.24 -0.80 10.77
CA PRO A 215 16.38 0.35 11.64
C PRO A 215 15.06 1.11 11.87
N TYR A 216 14.22 1.21 10.83
CA TYR A 216 12.91 1.84 10.94
C TYR A 216 11.96 1.04 11.85
N ILE A 217 11.96 -0.29 11.74
CA ILE A 217 11.16 -1.14 12.64
C ILE A 217 11.59 -0.95 14.10
N GLU A 218 12.90 -0.94 14.36
CA GLU A 218 13.45 -0.76 15.69
C GLU A 218 13.10 0.61 16.27
N TYR A 219 13.20 1.64 15.44
CA TYR A 219 12.84 2.99 15.85
C TYR A 219 11.34 3.15 16.13
N PHE A 220 10.47 2.57 15.28
CA PHE A 220 9.03 2.57 15.52
C PHE A 220 8.67 1.85 16.82
N ILE A 221 9.28 0.70 17.10
CA ILE A 221 9.08 -0.01 18.37
C ILE A 221 9.50 0.86 19.55
N ALA A 222 10.64 1.55 19.46
CA ALA A 222 11.08 2.46 20.51
C ALA A 222 10.10 3.64 20.73
N CYS A 223 9.53 4.20 19.65
CA CYS A 223 8.50 5.23 19.70
C CYS A 223 7.18 4.75 20.32
N LEU A 224 6.88 3.44 20.24
CA LEU A 224 5.69 2.86 20.84
C LEU A 224 5.89 2.46 22.31
N ASP A 225 7.12 2.08 22.69
CA ASP A 225 7.49 1.77 24.09
C ASP A 225 7.53 3.03 24.96
N ARG A 226 7.91 4.16 24.37
CA ARG A 226 7.87 5.48 25.00
C ARG A 226 7.08 6.39 24.06
N PRO A 227 5.75 6.49 24.24
CA PRO A 227 4.88 7.14 23.27
C PRO A 227 5.41 8.47 22.74
N ALA A 228 5.83 8.47 21.49
CA ALA A 228 6.41 9.61 20.78
C ALA A 228 5.71 9.80 19.40
N PRO A 229 4.42 10.23 19.38
CA PRO A 229 3.62 10.32 18.15
C PRO A 229 4.28 11.14 17.04
N VAL A 230 4.87 12.28 17.39
CA VAL A 230 5.54 13.19 16.44
C VAL A 230 6.76 12.53 15.80
N ALA A 231 7.58 11.84 16.60
CA ALA A 231 8.78 11.17 16.12
C ALA A 231 8.42 9.98 15.21
N PHE A 232 7.45 9.15 15.61
CA PHE A 232 6.94 8.07 14.80
C PHE A 232 6.41 8.59 13.45
N ALA A 233 5.59 9.63 13.46
CA ALA A 233 4.97 10.21 12.27
C ALA A 233 6.01 10.80 11.30
N ALA A 234 7.03 11.51 11.82
CA ALA A 234 8.11 12.06 11.01
C ALA A 234 8.95 10.94 10.35
N THR A 235 9.26 9.89 11.09
CA THR A 235 10.00 8.73 10.55
C THR A 235 9.18 7.94 9.54
N LEU A 236 7.86 7.86 9.71
CA LEU A 236 6.98 7.23 8.72
C LEU A 236 6.96 8.02 7.41
N GLU A 237 6.88 9.35 7.46
CA GLU A 237 6.97 10.22 6.29
C GLU A 237 8.31 10.04 5.57
N GLU A 238 9.42 10.04 6.30
CA GLU A 238 10.76 9.80 5.76
C GLU A 238 10.83 8.45 5.05
N LEU A 239 10.40 7.38 5.69
CA LEU A 239 10.42 6.03 5.13
C LEU A 239 9.57 5.92 3.85
N VAL A 240 8.37 6.48 3.84
CA VAL A 240 7.49 6.49 2.66
C VAL A 240 8.12 7.31 1.54
N THR A 241 8.74 8.45 1.84
CA THR A 241 9.42 9.31 0.86
C THR A 241 10.65 8.61 0.27
N CYS A 242 11.44 7.93 1.10
CA CYS A 242 12.56 7.11 0.61
C CYS A 242 12.07 5.99 -0.32
N LEU A 243 10.99 5.30 0.04
CA LEU A 243 10.43 4.25 -0.80
C LEU A 243 9.87 4.79 -2.12
N LEU A 244 9.26 5.99 -2.10
CA LEU A 244 8.82 6.69 -3.30
C LEU A 244 9.99 6.97 -4.25
N ASN A 245 11.05 7.58 -3.75
CA ASN A 245 12.23 7.94 -4.55
C ASN A 245 12.89 6.69 -5.16
N LEU A 246 13.10 5.66 -4.35
CA LEU A 246 13.63 4.38 -4.81
C LEU A 246 12.76 3.72 -5.89
N SER A 247 11.43 3.84 -5.77
CA SER A 247 10.49 3.27 -6.75
C SER A 247 10.52 4.04 -8.06
N VAL A 248 10.63 5.37 -8.01
CA VAL A 248 10.75 6.24 -9.19
C VAL A 248 12.05 5.94 -9.95
N GLU A 249 13.18 5.87 -9.25
CA GLU A 249 14.47 5.52 -9.84
C GLU A 249 14.43 4.18 -10.58
N LEU A 250 13.91 3.14 -9.92
CA LEU A 250 13.75 1.82 -10.53
C LEU A 250 12.82 1.81 -11.74
N MET A 251 11.72 2.53 -11.66
CA MET A 251 10.80 2.62 -12.79
C MET A 251 11.41 3.37 -13.96
N ALA A 252 12.20 4.43 -13.72
CA ALA A 252 12.95 5.12 -14.76
C ALA A 252 13.97 4.17 -15.44
N GLU A 253 14.71 3.36 -14.67
CA GLU A 253 15.61 2.31 -15.19
C GLU A 253 14.87 1.26 -16.04
N LEU A 254 13.61 0.95 -15.72
CA LEU A 254 12.74 0.05 -16.47
C LEU A 254 12.06 0.72 -17.69
N GLY A 255 12.40 1.97 -18.02
CA GLY A 255 11.88 2.68 -19.17
C GLY A 255 10.49 3.30 -18.99
N PHE A 256 10.11 3.68 -17.75
CA PHE A 256 8.90 4.44 -17.45
C PHE A 256 9.19 5.95 -17.50
N SER A 257 9.30 6.51 -18.69
CA SER A 257 9.63 7.94 -18.88
C SER A 257 8.58 8.91 -18.29
N GLU A 258 7.36 8.45 -18.12
CA GLU A 258 6.25 9.24 -17.58
C GLU A 258 6.27 9.37 -16.05
N VAL A 259 7.05 8.56 -15.31
CA VAL A 259 6.96 8.48 -13.86
C VAL A 259 7.37 9.79 -13.16
N GLU A 260 8.39 10.48 -13.67
CA GLU A 260 8.85 11.74 -13.08
C GLU A 260 7.83 12.87 -13.23
N SER A 261 7.06 12.88 -14.33
CA SER A 261 6.03 13.88 -14.58
C SER A 261 4.81 13.74 -13.65
N LEU A 262 4.66 12.60 -13.00
CA LEU A 262 3.56 12.33 -12.05
C LEU A 262 3.88 12.83 -10.64
N LEU A 263 5.14 13.09 -10.34
CA LEU A 263 5.53 13.57 -9.02
C LEU A 263 5.23 15.07 -8.88
N ILE A 264 4.64 15.43 -7.75
CA ILE A 264 4.52 16.84 -7.37
C ILE A 264 5.95 17.31 -7.06
N PRO A 265 6.43 18.40 -7.69
CA PRO A 265 7.73 18.93 -7.38
C PRO A 265 7.83 19.19 -5.87
N SER A 266 8.80 18.57 -5.22
CA SER A 266 9.07 18.89 -3.83
C SER A 266 9.52 20.35 -3.77
N ASN A 267 8.77 21.21 -3.09
CA ASN A 267 9.20 22.59 -2.75
C ASN A 267 10.36 22.53 -1.74
N SER A 268 11.39 21.79 -2.05
CA SER A 268 12.62 21.79 -1.28
C SER A 268 13.53 22.91 -1.79
N LYS A 269 13.15 24.17 -1.50
CA LYS A 269 14.05 25.35 -1.40
C LYS A 269 13.20 26.54 -0.96
N ALA A 270 12.99 26.69 0.32
CA ALA A 270 12.77 27.97 0.95
C ALA A 270 13.56 27.96 2.26
#